data_09ef89d62b839bf7ebd53ad1facd028d
#
_entry.id   09ef89d62b839bf7ebd53ad1facd028d
#
_cell.length_a   1.000
_cell.length_b   1.000
_cell.length_c   1.000
_cell.angle_alpha   90.00
_cell.angle_beta   90.00
_cell.angle_gamma   90.00
#
_symmetry.space_group_name_H-M   'P 1'
#
loop_
_entity.id
_entity.type
_entity.pdbx_description
1 polymer ?
#
loop_
_entity_poly.entity_id
_entity_poly.type
_entity_poly.pdbx_seq_one_letter_code
_entity_poly.pdbx_strand_id
1 'polypeptide(L)'
;MRYVGTTARGIRTGIIKEGDNLEEIVVNSVLRASESENFKIRDRDIIGVTEAVVGIASGNYVTVDDIAEDIKNKFPNKEVGLVFPILSRNRFSMILKGIARGVDKIYMLLSYPADEVGNHLFSEDLLDKYNINPYSDSFGIEKYNEYFRNIVHEFLSLIHIWRCR
;
A
#
# COMPACT_ATOMS: atom_id res chain seq x y z
N MET A 1 29.04 9.87 29.04
CA MET A 1 28.78 9.97 27.59
C MET A 1 28.23 8.65 27.10
N ARG A 2 27.12 8.61 26.32
CA ARG A 2 26.56 7.36 25.78
C ARG A 2 27.10 7.17 24.38
N TYR A 3 27.89 6.13 24.15
CA TYR A 3 28.52 5.85 22.84
C TYR A 3 27.62 5.06 21.88
N VAL A 4 26.56 4.41 22.40
CA VAL A 4 25.62 3.64 21.60
C VAL A 4 24.28 4.36 21.59
N GLY A 5 23.76 4.61 20.42
CA GLY A 5 22.44 5.23 20.21
C GLY A 5 21.27 4.26 20.50
N THR A 6 20.18 4.44 19.77
CA THR A 6 19.01 3.54 19.84
C THR A 6 19.38 2.19 19.21
N THR A 7 19.05 1.11 19.90
CA THR A 7 19.16 -0.25 19.38
C THR A 7 17.78 -0.77 19.06
N ALA A 8 17.54 -1.23 17.84
CA ALA A 8 16.33 -1.92 17.45
C ALA A 8 16.61 -3.41 17.26
N ARG A 9 15.73 -4.28 17.76
CA ARG A 9 15.83 -5.73 17.62
C ARG A 9 14.56 -6.27 16.97
N GLY A 10 14.71 -7.04 15.91
CA GLY A 10 13.62 -7.81 15.34
C GLY A 10 13.43 -9.10 16.12
N ILE A 11 12.27 -9.26 16.76
CA ILE A 11 11.93 -10.48 17.50
C ILE A 11 11.14 -11.42 16.59
N ARG A 12 11.60 -12.66 16.47
CA ARG A 12 10.89 -13.70 15.72
C ARG A 12 9.80 -14.32 16.58
N THR A 13 8.59 -14.39 16.00
CA THR A 13 7.46 -15.15 16.58
C THR A 13 7.19 -16.40 15.75
N GLY A 14 6.30 -17.26 16.20
CA GLY A 14 5.64 -18.23 15.33
C GLY A 14 4.72 -17.56 14.30
N ILE A 15 4.08 -18.37 13.47
CA ILE A 15 3.05 -17.90 12.53
C ILE A 15 1.82 -17.50 13.35
N ILE A 16 1.41 -16.25 13.24
CA ILE A 16 0.24 -15.71 13.94
C ILE A 16 -0.97 -15.90 13.04
N LYS A 17 -2.05 -16.42 13.61
CA LYS A 17 -3.32 -16.69 12.93
C LYS A 17 -4.45 -15.94 13.61
N GLU A 18 -5.58 -15.90 12.93
CA GLU A 18 -6.83 -15.39 13.48
C GLU A 18 -7.22 -16.15 14.75
N GLY A 19 -7.58 -15.40 15.78
CA GLY A 19 -7.96 -15.93 17.10
C GLY A 19 -6.79 -16.23 18.04
N ASP A 20 -5.55 -16.07 17.60
CA ASP A 20 -4.38 -16.25 18.47
C ASP A 20 -4.34 -15.16 19.56
N ASN A 21 -3.89 -15.54 20.74
CA ASN A 21 -3.62 -14.61 21.84
C ASN A 21 -2.31 -13.85 21.55
N LEU A 22 -2.45 -12.73 20.82
CA LEU A 22 -1.31 -11.92 20.39
C LEU A 22 -0.47 -11.39 21.54
N GLU A 23 -1.10 -11.00 22.66
CA GLU A 23 -0.41 -10.48 23.83
C GLU A 23 0.53 -11.54 24.41
N GLU A 24 0.04 -12.74 24.60
CA GLU A 24 0.81 -13.86 25.12
C GLU A 24 1.96 -14.26 24.18
N ILE A 25 1.70 -14.29 22.86
CA ILE A 25 2.73 -14.59 21.86
C ILE A 25 3.84 -13.53 21.91
N VAL A 26 3.50 -12.26 21.99
CA VAL A 26 4.48 -11.16 22.04
C VAL A 26 5.30 -11.24 23.30
N VAL A 27 4.67 -11.35 24.47
CA VAL A 27 5.35 -11.44 25.77
C VAL A 27 6.32 -12.61 25.79
N ASN A 28 5.85 -13.82 25.45
CA ASN A 28 6.66 -15.02 25.47
C ASN A 28 7.83 -14.94 24.46
N SER A 29 7.61 -14.35 23.29
CA SER A 29 8.65 -14.21 22.26
C SER A 29 9.74 -13.24 22.72
N VAL A 30 9.37 -12.13 23.34
CA VAL A 30 10.33 -11.14 23.88
C VAL A 30 11.14 -11.71 25.03
N LEU A 31 10.50 -12.42 25.97
CA LEU A 31 11.18 -13.04 27.10
C LEU A 31 12.19 -14.11 26.63
N ARG A 32 11.76 -15.01 25.76
CA ARG A 32 12.65 -16.02 25.16
C ARG A 32 13.83 -15.41 24.39
N ALA A 33 13.58 -14.35 23.64
CA ALA A 33 14.64 -13.64 22.93
C ALA A 33 15.62 -12.96 23.89
N SER A 34 15.11 -12.37 24.98
CA SER A 34 15.94 -11.77 26.03
C SER A 34 16.88 -12.80 26.68
N GLU A 35 16.36 -13.98 26.96
CA GLU A 35 17.12 -15.08 27.56
C GLU A 35 18.15 -15.66 26.57
N SER A 36 17.73 -15.99 25.35
CA SER A 36 18.60 -16.64 24.35
C SER A 36 19.73 -15.76 23.86
N GLU A 37 19.45 -14.47 23.70
CA GLU A 37 20.41 -13.49 23.19
C GLU A 37 21.07 -12.66 24.30
N ASN A 38 20.81 -13.00 25.55
CA ASN A 38 21.40 -12.39 26.75
C ASN A 38 21.34 -10.85 26.75
N PHE A 39 20.18 -10.28 26.38
CA PHE A 39 19.91 -8.86 26.54
C PHE A 39 18.89 -8.59 27.65
N LYS A 40 19.05 -7.48 28.35
CA LYS A 40 18.14 -7.09 29.42
C LYS A 40 17.06 -6.15 28.89
N ILE A 41 15.81 -6.44 29.20
CA ILE A 41 14.70 -5.50 29.03
C ILE A 41 14.85 -4.42 30.11
N ARG A 42 14.77 -3.16 29.74
CA ARG A 42 15.02 -2.00 30.60
C ARG A 42 13.78 -1.13 30.68
N ASP A 43 13.73 -0.31 31.74
CA ASP A 43 12.74 0.75 31.79
C ASP A 43 12.78 1.63 30.56
N ARG A 44 11.61 1.93 30.01
CA ARG A 44 11.41 2.73 28.80
C ARG A 44 11.80 2.04 27.48
N ASP A 45 12.08 0.73 27.48
CA ASP A 45 12.12 -0.01 26.23
C ASP A 45 10.72 -0.05 25.61
N ILE A 46 10.65 0.04 24.29
CA ILE A 46 9.40 0.05 23.53
C ILE A 46 9.29 -1.25 22.76
N ILE A 47 8.17 -1.95 22.94
CA ILE A 47 7.80 -3.11 22.13
C ILE A 47 6.80 -2.65 21.09
N GLY A 48 7.17 -2.76 19.81
CA GLY A 48 6.30 -2.41 18.68
C GLY A 48 5.72 -3.66 18.04
N VAL A 49 4.41 -3.65 17.83
CA VAL A 49 3.70 -4.66 17.04
C VAL A 49 3.08 -3.98 15.82
N THR A 50 3.21 -4.58 14.64
CA THR A 50 2.65 -3.98 13.42
C THR A 50 1.14 -4.13 13.38
N GLU A 51 0.47 -3.13 12.82
CA GLU A 51 -0.98 -3.14 12.59
C GLU A 51 -1.44 -4.40 11.84
N ALA A 52 -0.66 -4.84 10.85
CA ALA A 52 -0.98 -6.03 10.08
C ALA A 52 -1.09 -7.29 10.94
N VAL A 53 -0.20 -7.44 11.92
CA VAL A 53 -0.22 -8.59 12.85
C VAL A 53 -1.42 -8.51 13.79
N VAL A 54 -1.73 -7.31 14.28
CA VAL A 54 -2.93 -7.08 15.10
C VAL A 54 -4.19 -7.40 14.28
N GLY A 55 -4.28 -6.92 13.05
CA GLY A 55 -5.39 -7.20 12.14
C GLY A 55 -5.59 -8.69 11.88
N ILE A 56 -4.49 -9.44 11.66
CA ILE A 56 -4.54 -10.90 11.48
C ILE A 56 -5.08 -11.59 12.74
N ALA A 57 -4.52 -11.31 13.89
CA ALA A 57 -4.92 -11.95 15.14
C ALA A 57 -6.39 -11.62 15.52
N SER A 58 -6.85 -10.41 15.19
CA SER A 58 -8.23 -9.97 15.45
C SER A 58 -9.23 -10.42 14.38
N GLY A 59 -8.79 -11.08 13.30
CA GLY A 59 -9.67 -11.42 12.19
C GLY A 59 -10.25 -10.22 11.45
N ASN A 60 -9.57 -9.06 11.52
CA ASN A 60 -10.03 -7.82 10.91
C ASN A 60 -9.65 -7.75 9.43
N TYR A 61 -10.43 -8.44 8.61
CA TYR A 61 -10.25 -8.52 7.16
C TYR A 61 -11.32 -7.73 6.44
N VAL A 62 -10.93 -7.15 5.32
CA VAL A 62 -11.81 -6.46 4.37
C VAL A 62 -11.61 -7.06 3.00
N THR A 63 -12.68 -7.42 2.33
CA THR A 63 -12.65 -7.91 0.95
C THR A 63 -12.68 -6.75 -0.05
N VAL A 64 -12.29 -7.03 -1.29
CA VAL A 64 -12.40 -6.06 -2.38
C VAL A 64 -13.86 -5.64 -2.61
N ASP A 65 -14.79 -6.55 -2.40
CA ASP A 65 -16.23 -6.29 -2.60
C ASP A 65 -16.81 -5.42 -1.47
N ASP A 66 -16.35 -5.59 -0.22
CA ASP A 66 -16.71 -4.70 0.89
C ASP A 66 -16.25 -3.26 0.62
N ILE A 67 -15.01 -3.09 0.11
CA ILE A 67 -14.51 -1.79 -0.30
C ILE A 67 -15.37 -1.19 -1.42
N ALA A 68 -15.73 -2.00 -2.42
CA ALA A 68 -16.54 -1.54 -3.53
C ALA A 68 -17.95 -1.09 -3.08
N GLU A 69 -18.55 -1.80 -2.14
CA GLU A 69 -19.85 -1.44 -1.58
C GLU A 69 -19.78 -0.15 -0.76
N ASP A 70 -18.77 -0.01 0.10
CA ASP A 70 -18.55 1.22 0.88
C ASP A 70 -18.33 2.44 -0.03
N ILE A 71 -17.55 2.28 -1.08
CA ILE A 71 -17.30 3.34 -2.07
C ILE A 71 -18.58 3.72 -2.83
N LYS A 72 -19.38 2.75 -3.26
CA LYS A 72 -20.70 3.03 -3.90
C LYS A 72 -21.60 3.85 -3.01
N ASN A 73 -21.61 3.53 -1.71
CA ASN A 73 -22.46 4.22 -0.74
C ASN A 73 -21.98 5.65 -0.46
N LYS A 74 -20.67 5.86 -0.41
CA LYS A 74 -20.05 7.17 -0.14
C LYS A 74 -20.03 8.11 -1.34
N PHE A 75 -19.97 7.58 -2.56
CA PHE A 75 -19.86 8.34 -3.80
C PHE A 75 -21.02 8.06 -4.77
N PRO A 76 -22.20 8.61 -4.50
CA PRO A 76 -23.40 8.37 -5.32
C PRO A 76 -23.25 8.85 -6.76
N ASN A 77 -22.40 9.84 -7.02
CA ASN A 77 -22.08 10.33 -8.37
C ASN A 77 -21.17 9.38 -9.16
N LYS A 78 -20.70 8.31 -8.53
CA LYS A 78 -19.83 7.29 -9.13
C LYS A 78 -18.54 7.81 -9.76
N GLU A 79 -18.08 8.97 -9.33
CA GLU A 79 -16.80 9.56 -9.73
C GLU A 79 -15.98 9.89 -8.49
N VAL A 80 -14.68 9.57 -8.49
CA VAL A 80 -13.77 9.86 -7.37
C VAL A 80 -12.44 10.41 -7.86
N GLY A 81 -11.83 11.26 -7.03
CA GLY A 81 -10.46 11.72 -7.18
C GLY A 81 -9.52 10.96 -6.23
N LEU A 82 -8.42 10.43 -6.75
CA LEU A 82 -7.34 9.87 -5.97
C LEU A 82 -6.15 10.83 -6.01
N VAL A 83 -5.78 11.36 -4.85
CA VAL A 83 -4.70 12.35 -4.73
C VAL A 83 -3.47 11.66 -4.17
N PHE A 84 -2.38 11.72 -4.92
CA PHE A 84 -1.07 11.17 -4.58
C PHE A 84 -1.10 9.71 -4.08
N PRO A 85 -1.73 8.78 -4.81
CA PRO A 85 -1.77 7.39 -4.40
C PRO A 85 -0.40 6.74 -4.51
N ILE A 86 -0.08 5.83 -3.57
CA ILE A 86 1.14 5.02 -3.61
C ILE A 86 0.87 3.77 -4.45
N LEU A 87 0.98 3.90 -5.76
CA LEU A 87 0.65 2.84 -6.72
C LEU A 87 1.58 1.62 -6.60
N SER A 88 2.82 1.82 -6.19
CA SER A 88 3.81 0.75 -6.03
C SER A 88 3.57 -0.18 -4.84
N ARG A 89 2.63 0.15 -3.95
CA ARG A 89 2.29 -0.70 -2.81
C ARG A 89 1.28 -1.79 -3.18
N ASN A 90 1.64 -3.04 -2.95
CA ASN A 90 0.77 -4.20 -3.19
C ASN A 90 -0.61 -4.09 -2.51
N ARG A 91 -0.68 -3.52 -1.31
CA ARG A 91 -1.95 -3.27 -0.62
C ARG A 91 -2.82 -2.28 -1.36
N PHE A 92 -2.23 -1.24 -1.94
CA PHE A 92 -2.99 -0.24 -2.67
C PHE A 92 -3.63 -0.81 -3.93
N SER A 93 -3.02 -1.79 -4.58
CA SER A 93 -3.61 -2.45 -5.75
C SER A 93 -4.98 -3.08 -5.43
N MET A 94 -5.10 -3.70 -4.26
CA MET A 94 -6.37 -4.30 -3.82
C MET A 94 -7.41 -3.23 -3.46
N ILE A 95 -6.97 -2.14 -2.82
CA ILE A 95 -7.83 -0.99 -2.52
C ILE A 95 -8.30 -0.33 -3.81
N LEU A 96 -7.40 -0.06 -4.76
CA LEU A 96 -7.73 0.48 -6.07
C LEU A 96 -8.74 -0.41 -6.80
N LYS A 97 -8.58 -1.73 -6.66
CA LYS A 97 -9.53 -2.70 -7.16
C LYS A 97 -10.94 -2.52 -6.56
N GLY A 98 -11.08 -2.36 -5.30
CA GLY A 98 -12.35 -2.08 -4.65
C GLY A 98 -12.94 -0.75 -5.11
N ILE A 99 -12.13 0.32 -5.11
CA ILE A 99 -12.56 1.64 -5.57
C ILE A 99 -13.11 1.58 -6.99
N ALA A 100 -12.37 0.97 -7.91
CA ALA A 100 -12.77 0.92 -9.31
C ALA A 100 -14.02 0.07 -9.57
N ARG A 101 -14.31 -0.93 -8.73
CA ARG A 101 -15.58 -1.67 -8.76
C ARG A 101 -16.75 -0.84 -8.20
N GLY A 102 -16.45 0.15 -7.36
CA GLY A 102 -17.44 1.00 -6.71
C GLY A 102 -17.86 2.20 -7.53
N VAL A 103 -17.07 2.64 -8.53
CA VAL A 103 -17.30 3.86 -9.29
C VAL A 103 -17.19 3.65 -10.79
N ASP A 104 -17.74 4.59 -11.55
CA ASP A 104 -17.68 4.55 -13.02
C ASP A 104 -16.43 5.28 -13.54
N LYS A 105 -15.87 6.24 -12.75
CA LYS A 105 -14.72 7.04 -13.16
C LYS A 105 -13.79 7.38 -12.00
N ILE A 106 -12.49 7.28 -12.26
CA ILE A 106 -11.45 7.67 -11.32
C ILE A 106 -10.58 8.74 -12.01
N TYR A 107 -10.38 9.85 -11.31
CA TYR A 107 -9.38 10.87 -11.63
C TYR A 107 -8.17 10.63 -10.72
N MET A 108 -7.00 10.49 -11.31
CA MET A 108 -5.79 10.21 -10.55
C MET A 108 -4.81 11.37 -10.68
N LEU A 109 -4.51 12.01 -9.55
CA LEU A 109 -3.48 13.05 -9.46
C LEU A 109 -2.21 12.44 -8.87
N LEU A 110 -1.15 12.41 -9.64
CA LEU A 110 0.16 11.90 -9.23
C LEU A 110 1.06 13.03 -8.72
N SER A 111 2.04 12.71 -7.91
CA SER A 111 3.00 13.67 -7.34
C SER A 111 3.92 14.29 -8.41
N TYR A 112 4.35 13.50 -9.35
CA TYR A 112 5.14 13.79 -10.57
C TYR A 112 4.96 12.55 -11.45
N PRO A 113 5.64 12.30 -12.57
CA PRO A 113 5.47 11.02 -13.27
C PRO A 113 5.90 9.80 -12.43
N ALA A 114 5.60 9.85 -11.17
CA ALA A 114 5.92 8.92 -10.10
C ALA A 114 4.74 8.82 -9.11
N ASP A 115 4.77 7.80 -8.25
CA ASP A 115 3.88 7.75 -7.08
C ASP A 115 4.40 8.64 -5.94
N GLU A 116 3.65 8.74 -4.83
CA GLU A 116 3.99 9.59 -3.67
C GLU A 116 5.36 9.25 -3.05
N VAL A 117 5.85 8.03 -3.20
CA VAL A 117 7.15 7.61 -2.67
C VAL A 117 8.26 7.64 -3.72
N GLY A 118 8.01 8.22 -4.89
CA GLY A 118 9.01 8.48 -5.92
C GLY A 118 9.29 7.33 -6.88
N ASN A 119 8.45 6.29 -6.92
CA ASN A 119 8.58 5.25 -7.93
C ASN A 119 8.01 5.75 -9.26
N HIS A 120 8.87 5.87 -10.27
CA HIS A 120 8.49 6.34 -11.59
C HIS A 120 7.52 5.38 -12.27
N LEU A 121 6.43 5.92 -12.80
CA LEU A 121 5.44 5.18 -13.58
C LEU A 121 5.83 5.11 -15.06
N PHE A 122 6.61 6.08 -15.52
CA PHE A 122 7.11 6.19 -16.87
C PHE A 122 8.60 6.54 -16.85
N SER A 123 9.35 6.07 -17.83
CA SER A 123 10.73 6.54 -18.01
C SER A 123 10.74 7.97 -18.55
N GLU A 124 11.79 8.73 -18.22
CA GLU A 124 11.99 10.09 -18.73
C GLU A 124 12.07 10.08 -20.27
N ASP A 125 12.70 9.08 -20.86
CA ASP A 125 12.77 8.90 -22.32
C ASP A 125 11.39 8.86 -23.01
N LEU A 126 10.38 8.30 -22.32
CA LEU A 126 9.03 8.27 -22.87
C LEU A 126 8.33 9.63 -22.75
N LEU A 127 8.60 10.37 -21.69
CA LEU A 127 8.08 11.72 -21.56
C LEU A 127 8.65 12.62 -22.67
N ASP A 128 9.95 12.53 -22.91
CA ASP A 128 10.62 13.29 -23.98
C ASP A 128 10.14 12.85 -25.36
N LYS A 129 10.05 11.56 -25.61
CA LYS A 129 9.59 11.00 -26.90
C LYS A 129 8.20 11.49 -27.31
N TYR A 130 7.29 11.59 -26.35
CA TYR A 130 5.92 12.02 -26.61
C TYR A 130 5.67 13.49 -26.26
N ASN A 131 6.71 14.24 -25.93
CA ASN A 131 6.66 15.65 -25.50
C ASN A 131 5.59 15.88 -24.42
N ILE A 132 5.63 15.04 -23.39
CA ILE A 132 4.68 15.08 -22.28
C ILE A 132 5.19 16.04 -21.21
N ASN A 133 4.36 17.00 -20.82
CA ASN A 133 4.61 17.83 -19.65
C ASN A 133 3.96 17.21 -18.40
N PRO A 134 4.75 16.61 -17.49
CA PRO A 134 4.22 15.92 -16.33
C PRO A 134 3.49 16.83 -15.33
N TYR A 135 3.64 18.14 -15.43
CA TYR A 135 3.00 19.12 -14.55
C TYR A 135 1.63 19.59 -15.04
N SER A 136 1.40 19.55 -16.34
CA SER A 136 0.19 20.11 -16.95
C SER A 136 -0.65 19.13 -17.72
N ASP A 137 -0.04 18.04 -18.21
CA ASP A 137 -0.75 17.15 -19.11
C ASP A 137 -1.67 16.17 -18.33
N SER A 138 -2.83 15.95 -18.95
CA SER A 138 -3.79 14.97 -18.50
C SER A 138 -4.09 13.97 -19.61
N PHE A 139 -4.27 12.70 -19.26
CA PHE A 139 -4.52 11.64 -20.22
C PHE A 139 -5.90 11.03 -20.00
N GLY A 140 -6.70 11.02 -21.06
CA GLY A 140 -7.79 10.09 -21.20
C GLY A 140 -7.27 8.69 -21.51
N ILE A 141 -8.12 7.68 -21.39
CA ILE A 141 -7.71 6.28 -21.57
C ILE A 141 -7.20 5.98 -22.97
N GLU A 142 -7.75 6.62 -24.00
CA GLU A 142 -7.34 6.41 -25.39
C GLU A 142 -5.90 6.87 -25.61
N LYS A 143 -5.59 8.10 -25.17
CA LYS A 143 -4.26 8.69 -25.26
C LYS A 143 -3.25 7.97 -24.37
N TYR A 144 -3.70 7.53 -23.18
CA TYR A 144 -2.89 6.70 -22.29
C TYR A 144 -2.52 5.38 -22.96
N ASN A 145 -3.46 4.69 -23.59
CA ASN A 145 -3.23 3.45 -24.31
C ASN A 145 -2.32 3.63 -25.52
N GLU A 146 -2.45 4.73 -26.25
CA GLU A 146 -1.59 5.05 -27.39
C GLU A 146 -0.13 5.14 -26.98
N TYR A 147 0.16 5.85 -25.89
CA TYR A 147 1.54 6.13 -25.47
C TYR A 147 2.15 5.03 -24.62
N PHE A 148 1.35 4.39 -23.77
CA PHE A 148 1.83 3.53 -22.67
C PHE A 148 1.34 2.08 -22.75
N ARG A 149 0.67 1.68 -23.82
CA ARG A 149 0.10 0.33 -23.97
C ARG A 149 1.10 -0.81 -23.77
N ASN A 150 2.36 -0.58 -24.13
CA ASN A 150 3.42 -1.57 -24.04
C ASN A 150 4.24 -1.49 -22.74
N ILE A 151 3.88 -0.59 -21.84
CA ILE A 151 4.54 -0.49 -20.55
C ILE A 151 3.90 -1.50 -19.62
N VAL A 152 4.66 -2.54 -19.33
CA VAL A 152 4.27 -3.54 -18.31
C VAL A 152 4.56 -2.94 -16.93
N HIS A 153 3.61 -2.22 -16.39
CA HIS A 153 3.62 -1.82 -14.99
C HIS A 153 2.50 -2.57 -14.28
N GLU A 154 2.82 -3.27 -13.20
CA GLU A 154 1.88 -4.14 -12.48
C GLU A 154 0.56 -3.43 -12.11
N PHE A 155 0.64 -2.16 -11.79
CA PHE A 155 -0.51 -1.36 -11.35
C PHE A 155 -1.25 -0.68 -12.51
N LEU A 156 -0.53 -0.27 -13.54
CA LEU A 156 -1.13 0.37 -14.70
C LEU A 156 -1.83 -0.66 -15.60
N SER A 157 -1.36 -1.91 -15.62
CA SER A 157 -2.07 -3.01 -16.28
C SER A 157 -3.42 -3.31 -15.63
N LEU A 158 -3.56 -3.11 -14.33
CA LEU A 158 -4.84 -3.24 -13.62
C LEU A 158 -5.83 -2.16 -14.04
N ILE A 159 -5.41 -0.94 -14.31
CA ILE A 159 -6.26 0.14 -14.84
C ILE A 159 -6.84 -0.22 -16.21
N HIS A 160 -6.10 -0.95 -17.02
CA HIS A 160 -6.56 -1.44 -18.33
C HIS A 160 -7.61 -2.54 -18.26
N ILE A 161 -7.49 -3.45 -17.30
CA ILE A 161 -8.40 -4.60 -17.14
C ILE A 161 -9.81 -4.16 -16.73
N TRP A 162 -9.98 -2.95 -16.20
CA TRP A 162 -11.20 -2.55 -15.52
C TRP A 162 -12.13 -1.68 -16.32
N ARG A 163 -11.72 -1.27 -17.50
CA ARG A 163 -12.55 -0.55 -18.45
C ARG A 163 -13.10 -1.40 -19.60
N CYS A 164 -12.79 -2.68 -19.64
CA CYS A 164 -13.40 -3.62 -20.56
C CYS A 164 -14.66 -4.26 -19.99
N ARG A 165 -15.63 -3.43 -19.58
CA ARG A 165 -17.03 -3.81 -19.37
C ARG A 165 -17.94 -2.72 -19.85
#